data_caced9cdf8431f103d85f105ecad19ca
#
_entry.id   caced9cdf8431f103d85f105ecad19ca
#
_cell.length_a   1.000
_cell.length_b   1.000
_cell.length_c   1.000
_cell.angle_alpha   90.00
_cell.angle_beta   90.00
_cell.angle_gamma   90.00
#
_symmetry.space_group_name_H-M   'P 1'
#
loop_
_entity.id
_entity.type
_entity.pdbx_description
1 polymer ?
#
loop_
_entity_poly.entity_id
_entity_poly.type
_entity_poly.pdbx_seq_one_letter_code
_entity_poly.pdbx_strand_id
1 'polypeptide(L)'
;DYTSELEKTADDYNGYNLILGNSRELYYFTNRNAKSALKLQPGLYGLSNATLDTPWFKVTRTKAGFSALPTQPDDTQMFALMADETNAPDGEVQQTGLDFKLEKALSPPFI
;
A
#
# COMPACT_ATOMS: atom_id res chain seq x y z
N ASP A 1 2.08 11.62 23.07
CA ASP A 1 2.54 11.25 21.72
C ASP A 1 1.36 10.72 20.91
N TYR A 2 1.21 11.21 19.67
CA TYR A 2 0.06 10.89 18.82
C TYR A 2 -0.01 9.39 18.46
N THR A 3 1.15 8.74 18.24
CA THR A 3 1.19 7.30 17.98
C THR A 3 0.65 6.48 19.15
N SER A 4 0.96 6.86 20.37
CA SER A 4 0.43 6.21 21.56
C SER A 4 -1.09 6.42 21.72
N GLU A 5 -1.63 7.52 21.22
CA GLU A 5 -3.08 7.75 21.21
C GLU A 5 -3.79 6.87 20.18
N LEU A 6 -3.21 6.72 18.99
CA LEU A 6 -3.72 5.78 17.97
C LEU A 6 -3.78 4.34 18.48
N GLU A 7 -2.77 3.90 19.22
CA GLU A 7 -2.73 2.55 19.81
C GLU A 7 -3.87 2.32 20.80
N LYS A 8 -4.23 3.33 21.62
CA LYS A 8 -5.31 3.24 22.60
C LYS A 8 -6.70 3.22 21.96
N THR A 9 -6.88 3.96 20.87
CA THR A 9 -8.18 4.13 20.21
C THR A 9 -8.35 3.22 18.98
N ALA A 10 -7.42 2.31 18.75
CA ALA A 10 -7.38 1.46 17.55
C ALA A 10 -8.65 0.61 17.36
N ASP A 11 -9.27 0.16 18.47
CA ASP A 11 -10.47 -0.68 18.44
C ASP A 11 -11.77 0.10 18.23
N ASP A 12 -11.74 1.42 18.31
CA ASP A 12 -12.91 2.26 18.13
C ASP A 12 -13.31 2.42 16.64
N TYR A 13 -12.47 1.95 15.72
CA TYR A 13 -12.63 2.16 14.28
C TYR A 13 -12.56 0.86 13.50
N ASN A 14 -13.23 0.83 12.34
CA ASN A 14 -13.02 -0.21 11.33
C ASN A 14 -11.54 -0.27 10.90
N GLY A 15 -11.14 -1.40 10.25
CA GLY A 15 -9.77 -1.58 9.79
C GLY A 15 -9.29 -0.44 8.88
N TYR A 16 -8.17 0.18 9.25
CA TYR A 16 -7.56 1.28 8.51
C TYR A 16 -6.03 1.19 8.48
N ASN A 17 -5.46 1.94 7.55
CA ASN A 17 -4.02 2.19 7.46
C ASN A 17 -3.78 3.70 7.53
N LEU A 18 -2.75 4.12 8.21
CA LEU A 18 -2.37 5.51 8.38
C LEU A 18 -0.86 5.67 8.19
N ILE A 19 -0.49 6.68 7.39
CA ILE A 19 0.89 7.17 7.30
C ILE A 19 0.92 8.55 7.90
N LEU A 20 1.79 8.76 8.87
CA LEU A 20 1.91 10.02 9.60
C LEU A 20 3.37 10.33 9.88
N GLY A 21 3.68 11.61 10.00
CA GLY A 21 5.05 12.01 10.28
C GLY A 21 5.27 13.51 10.24
N ASN A 22 6.53 13.88 10.23
CA ASN A 22 7.03 15.24 10.12
C ASN A 22 8.21 15.30 9.13
N SER A 23 8.94 16.40 9.08
CA SER A 23 10.08 16.57 8.17
C SER A 23 11.28 15.63 8.45
N ARG A 24 11.27 14.87 9.54
CA ARG A 24 12.39 14.03 9.98
C ARG A 24 12.05 12.56 10.09
N GLU A 25 10.77 12.24 10.36
CA GLU A 25 10.33 10.90 10.69
C GLU A 25 8.99 10.59 10.02
N LEU A 26 8.85 9.36 9.57
CA LEU A 26 7.62 8.81 8.99
C LEU A 26 7.26 7.53 9.73
N TYR A 27 5.98 7.38 10.05
CA TYR A 27 5.42 6.22 10.72
C TYR A 27 4.28 5.64 9.91
N TYR A 28 4.19 4.33 9.92
CA TYR A 28 3.03 3.59 9.45
C TYR A 28 2.29 3.00 10.64
N PHE A 29 0.99 3.10 10.66
CA PHE A 29 0.12 2.50 11.64
C PHE A 29 -1.02 1.74 10.96
N THR A 30 -1.40 0.60 11.50
CA THR A 30 -2.61 -0.12 11.12
C THR A 30 -3.24 -0.74 12.35
N ASN A 31 -4.57 -0.74 12.41
CA ASN A 31 -5.31 -1.46 13.47
C ASN A 31 -5.76 -2.86 13.03
N ARG A 32 -5.31 -3.34 11.86
CA ARG A 32 -5.73 -4.63 11.29
C ARG A 32 -5.03 -5.84 11.91
N ASN A 33 -3.79 -5.68 12.38
CA ASN A 33 -2.99 -6.76 12.96
C ASN A 33 -2.18 -6.30 14.18
N ALA A 34 -1.02 -5.73 13.99
CA ALA A 34 -0.19 -5.22 15.07
C ALA A 34 -0.58 -3.77 15.37
N LYS A 35 -1.26 -3.53 16.48
CA LYS A 35 -1.70 -2.19 16.91
C LYS A 35 -0.54 -1.37 17.46
N SER A 36 0.56 -1.26 16.71
CA SER A 36 1.69 -0.44 17.09
C SER A 36 2.22 0.33 15.87
N ALA A 37 2.70 1.55 16.13
CA ALA A 37 3.26 2.39 15.09
C ALA A 37 4.67 1.90 14.71
N LEU A 38 4.89 1.68 13.42
CA LEU A 38 6.17 1.30 12.84
C LEU A 38 6.87 2.55 12.30
N LYS A 39 8.03 2.89 12.83
CA LYS A 39 8.89 3.92 12.24
C LYS A 39 9.49 3.41 10.93
N LEU A 40 9.18 4.09 9.83
CA LEU A 40 9.70 3.74 8.51
C LEU A 40 11.13 4.25 8.36
N GLN A 41 12.00 3.39 7.85
CA GLN A 41 13.34 3.77 7.40
C GLN A 41 13.26 4.24 5.94
N PRO A 42 14.27 5.00 5.45
CA PRO A 42 14.32 5.32 4.02
C PRO A 42 14.24 4.06 3.17
N GLY A 43 13.31 4.03 2.22
CA GLY A 43 13.05 2.85 1.41
C GLY A 43 11.85 3.03 0.48
N LEU A 44 11.58 2.02 -0.34
CA LEU A 44 10.43 1.94 -1.21
C LEU A 44 9.38 1.01 -0.60
N TYR A 45 8.23 1.56 -0.32
CA TYR A 45 7.10 0.85 0.28
C TYR A 45 5.89 0.91 -0.65
N GLY A 46 5.04 -0.11 -0.56
CA GLY A 46 3.75 -0.14 -1.24
C GLY A 46 2.61 -0.38 -0.26
N LEU A 47 1.55 0.40 -0.38
CA LEU A 47 0.35 0.26 0.45
C LEU A 47 -0.89 0.21 -0.44
N SER A 48 -1.63 -0.87 -0.32
CA SER A 48 -2.96 -1.04 -0.87
C SER A 48 -3.95 -1.27 0.29
N ASN A 49 -5.06 -1.93 0.06
CA ASN A 49 -6.11 -2.12 1.08
C ASN A 49 -5.80 -3.20 2.14
N ALA A 50 -4.66 -3.87 2.07
CA ALA A 50 -4.22 -4.78 3.13
C ALA A 50 -3.34 -4.04 4.16
N THR A 51 -2.12 -4.49 4.36
CA THR A 51 -1.11 -3.83 5.21
C THR A 51 0.09 -3.41 4.38
N LEU A 52 1.00 -2.64 4.97
CA LEU A 52 2.21 -2.17 4.29
C LEU A 52 2.99 -3.35 3.68
N ASP A 53 3.37 -3.20 2.43
CA ASP A 53 4.13 -4.18 1.65
C ASP A 53 3.50 -5.58 1.54
N THR A 54 2.19 -5.70 1.77
CA THR A 54 1.49 -6.96 1.42
C THR A 54 1.72 -7.24 -0.07
N PRO A 55 2.29 -8.42 -0.44
CA PRO A 55 2.79 -8.66 -1.78
C PRO A 55 1.68 -9.00 -2.79
N TRP A 56 0.64 -8.20 -2.84
CA TRP A 56 -0.35 -8.28 -3.90
C TRP A 56 0.27 -7.91 -5.24
N PHE A 57 -0.25 -8.48 -6.31
CA PHE A 57 0.24 -8.22 -7.68
C PHE A 57 0.44 -6.73 -7.96
N LYS A 58 -0.57 -5.89 -7.68
CA LYS A 58 -0.50 -4.45 -7.87
C LYS A 58 0.64 -3.78 -7.09
N VAL A 59 0.92 -4.24 -5.86
CA VAL A 59 1.98 -3.69 -5.02
C VAL A 59 3.35 -4.06 -5.57
N THR A 60 3.58 -5.35 -5.85
CA THR A 60 4.86 -5.84 -6.38
C THR A 60 5.16 -5.25 -7.75
N ARG A 61 4.16 -5.19 -8.63
CA ARG A 61 4.25 -4.63 -9.97
C ARG A 61 4.56 -3.14 -9.95
N THR A 62 3.84 -2.35 -9.17
CA THR A 62 4.08 -0.90 -9.06
C THR A 62 5.44 -0.59 -8.42
N LYS A 63 5.85 -1.33 -7.40
CA LYS A 63 7.20 -1.19 -6.82
C LYS A 63 8.30 -1.50 -7.83
N ALA A 64 8.16 -2.55 -8.63
CA ALA A 64 9.11 -2.88 -9.69
C ALA A 64 9.18 -1.75 -10.76
N GLY A 65 8.02 -1.26 -11.20
CA GLY A 65 7.93 -0.14 -12.13
C GLY A 65 8.55 1.14 -11.58
N PHE A 66 8.29 1.47 -10.32
CA PHE A 66 8.89 2.63 -9.66
C PHE A 66 10.41 2.51 -9.55
N SER A 67 10.94 1.33 -9.24
CA SER A 67 12.38 1.08 -9.16
C SER A 67 13.08 1.21 -10.52
N ALA A 68 12.35 1.05 -11.62
CA ALA A 68 12.87 1.20 -12.98
C ALA A 68 12.84 2.66 -13.48
N LEU A 69 12.19 3.58 -12.77
CA LEU A 69 12.18 5.00 -13.12
C LEU A 69 13.55 5.63 -12.88
N PRO A 70 13.87 6.73 -13.60
CA PRO A 70 15.08 7.51 -13.31
C PRO A 70 15.02 8.10 -11.90
N THR A 71 16.19 8.52 -11.38
CA THR A 71 16.30 9.09 -10.02
C THR A 71 15.39 10.32 -9.79
N GLN A 72 15.11 11.06 -10.86
CA GLN A 72 14.19 12.18 -10.86
C GLN A 72 13.16 11.97 -11.98
N PRO A 73 12.11 11.18 -11.75
CA PRO A 73 11.06 10.97 -12.74
C PRO A 73 10.25 12.25 -12.89
N ASP A 74 9.79 12.51 -14.13
CA ASP A 74 8.82 13.57 -14.38
C ASP A 74 7.39 13.12 -14.07
N ASP A 75 6.46 14.06 -14.09
CA ASP A 75 5.04 13.80 -13.78
C ASP A 75 4.43 12.79 -14.77
N THR A 76 4.82 12.85 -16.06
CA THR A 76 4.31 11.92 -17.09
C THR A 76 4.71 10.48 -16.76
N GLN A 77 5.94 10.25 -16.35
CA GLN A 77 6.44 8.93 -15.96
C GLN A 77 5.73 8.41 -14.68
N MET A 78 5.49 9.30 -13.72
CA MET A 78 4.75 8.95 -12.50
C MET A 78 3.29 8.61 -12.80
N PHE A 79 2.61 9.40 -13.62
CA PHE A 79 1.23 9.11 -14.03
C PHE A 79 1.12 7.84 -14.86
N ALA A 80 2.05 7.59 -15.77
CA ALA A 80 2.08 6.36 -16.57
C ALA A 80 2.21 5.12 -15.69
N LEU A 81 3.04 5.18 -14.64
CA LEU A 81 3.16 4.10 -13.66
C LEU A 81 1.84 3.84 -12.92
N MET A 82 1.14 4.90 -12.51
CA MET A 82 -0.13 4.79 -11.78
C MET A 82 -1.32 4.43 -12.68
N ALA A 83 -1.22 4.64 -13.99
CA ALA A 83 -2.26 4.30 -14.96
C ALA A 83 -2.19 2.85 -15.47
N ASP A 84 -1.43 1.99 -14.83
CA ASP A 84 -1.28 0.58 -15.24
C ASP A 84 -2.55 -0.23 -14.92
N GLU A 85 -3.28 -0.64 -15.96
CA GLU A 85 -4.52 -1.43 -15.89
C GLU A 85 -4.27 -2.94 -16.05
N THR A 86 -3.02 -3.42 -15.93
CA THR A 86 -2.69 -4.83 -16.08
C THR A 86 -3.28 -5.66 -14.96
N ASN A 87 -4.15 -6.60 -15.31
CA ASN A 87 -4.71 -7.57 -14.35
C ASN A 87 -3.64 -8.58 -13.88
N ALA A 88 -3.77 -9.02 -12.64
CA ALA A 88 -2.98 -10.13 -12.13
C ALA A 88 -3.21 -11.42 -12.94
N PRO A 89 -2.18 -12.26 -13.14
CA PRO A 89 -2.38 -13.66 -13.54
C PRO A 89 -3.31 -14.36 -12.54
N ASP A 90 -4.05 -15.37 -13.00
CA ASP A 90 -5.08 -16.04 -12.17
C ASP A 90 -4.52 -16.59 -10.84
N GLY A 91 -3.28 -17.05 -10.84
CA GLY A 91 -2.60 -17.56 -9.63
C GLY A 91 -2.07 -16.48 -8.67
N GLU A 92 -2.11 -15.20 -9.08
CA GLU A 92 -1.59 -14.06 -8.30
C GLU A 92 -2.69 -13.07 -7.89
N VAL A 93 -3.95 -13.39 -8.18
CA VAL A 93 -5.08 -12.58 -7.76
C VAL A 93 -5.19 -12.61 -6.23
N GLN A 94 -5.30 -11.44 -5.62
CA GLN A 94 -5.49 -11.31 -4.17
C GLN A 94 -6.78 -12.04 -3.74
N GLN A 95 -6.83 -12.47 -2.49
CA GLN A 95 -7.98 -13.12 -1.89
C GLN A 95 -8.45 -12.31 -0.68
N THR A 96 -9.47 -11.48 -0.88
CA THR A 96 -10.02 -10.63 0.18
C THR A 96 -11.42 -11.08 0.63
N GLY A 97 -11.95 -12.15 0.03
CA GLY A 97 -13.26 -12.72 0.31
C GLY A 97 -14.34 -12.34 -0.70
N LEU A 98 -13.98 -11.65 -1.77
CA LEU A 98 -14.86 -11.37 -2.90
C LEU A 98 -14.86 -12.53 -3.90
N ASP A 99 -15.80 -12.52 -4.85
CA ASP A 99 -15.76 -13.49 -5.94
C ASP A 99 -14.54 -13.25 -6.87
N PHE A 100 -14.07 -14.30 -7.52
CA PHE A 100 -12.83 -14.26 -8.31
C PHE A 100 -12.85 -13.20 -9.44
N LYS A 101 -13.99 -12.98 -10.08
CA LYS A 101 -14.08 -11.98 -11.16
C LYS A 101 -13.87 -10.58 -10.63
N LEU A 102 -14.44 -10.29 -9.46
CA LEU A 102 -14.30 -9.00 -8.80
C LEU A 102 -12.87 -8.82 -8.27
N GLU A 103 -12.31 -9.84 -7.62
CA GLU A 103 -10.90 -9.80 -7.17
C GLU A 103 -9.96 -9.53 -8.34
N LYS A 104 -10.17 -10.18 -9.49
CA LYS A 104 -9.37 -10.00 -10.69
C LYS A 104 -9.53 -8.60 -11.28
N ALA A 105 -10.75 -8.08 -11.34
CA ALA A 105 -11.02 -6.72 -11.80
C ALA A 105 -10.37 -5.64 -10.91
N LEU A 106 -10.22 -5.92 -9.62
CA LEU A 106 -9.58 -5.04 -8.65
C LEU A 106 -8.06 -5.27 -8.50
N SER A 107 -7.47 -6.14 -9.31
CA SER A 107 -6.05 -6.50 -9.20
C SER A 107 -5.05 -5.52 -9.83
N PRO A 108 -5.41 -4.68 -10.84
CA PRO A 108 -4.49 -3.68 -11.40
C PRO A 108 -4.10 -2.60 -10.41
N PRO A 109 -2.96 -1.90 -10.63
CA PRO A 109 -2.63 -0.67 -9.92
C PRO A 109 -3.68 0.42 -10.09
N PHE A 110 -4.18 0.61 -11.31
CA PHE A 110 -5.30 1.50 -11.64
C PHE A 110 -6.61 0.72 -11.80
N ILE A 111 -7.68 1.21 -11.20
CA ILE A 111 -9.02 0.60 -11.22
C ILE A 111 -10.04 1.61 -11.72
#